data_1e8ceb111d156f47e5635e863bf2b731
#
_entry.id   1e8ceb111d156f47e5635e863bf2b731
#
_cell.length_a   1.000
_cell.length_b   1.000
_cell.length_c   1.000
_cell.angle_alpha   90.00
_cell.angle_beta   90.00
_cell.angle_gamma   90.00
#
_symmetry.space_group_name_H-M   'P 1'
#
loop_
_entity.id
_entity.type
_entity.pdbx_description
1 polymer ?
#
loop_
_entity_poly.entity_id
_entity_poly.type
_entity_poly.pdbx_seq_one_letter_code
_entity_poly.pdbx_strand_id
1 'polypeptide(L)'
;MGGAGRPGGAGRVSFLAVAIKDLRLHARDARFVATLLLFSASLVLILSVAFGPIFRDPAREASATLWAALFFAGVLGLTRSLDLESESGGGDAMRLTGADPYAIYLGKTVANVLLLGAVFLLVLPITSVFFDVGDLRVLPALLGVAALGVVGYAAWGTLFAALARGLKARELLLSVLLFPSLVPIWIGAVKVTHSLWAEGTVEPVRDWIKVMAVSDVLGLALAAFLYEWIQEASE
;
A
#
# COMPACT_ATOMS: atom_id res chain seq x y z
N MET A 1 -27.17 6.60 -49.69
CA MET A 1 -27.76 6.10 -48.45
C MET A 1 -26.84 5.03 -47.91
N GLY A 2 -25.91 5.39 -47.00
CA GLY A 2 -24.98 4.49 -46.36
C GLY A 2 -24.87 4.92 -44.92
N GLY A 3 -25.65 4.26 -44.04
CA GLY A 3 -25.61 4.50 -42.59
C GLY A 3 -24.29 4.07 -42.03
N ALA A 4 -23.47 5.04 -41.61
CA ALA A 4 -22.32 4.78 -40.78
C ALA A 4 -22.81 4.33 -39.39
N GLY A 5 -22.78 3.00 -39.20
CA GLY A 5 -22.96 2.40 -37.88
C GLY A 5 -21.89 2.97 -36.92
N ARG A 6 -22.33 3.72 -35.93
CA ARG A 6 -21.49 4.09 -34.78
C ARG A 6 -21.00 2.79 -34.15
N PRO A 7 -19.70 2.61 -33.95
CA PRO A 7 -19.22 1.49 -33.14
C PRO A 7 -19.77 1.66 -31.73
N GLY A 8 -20.69 0.75 -31.40
CA GLY A 8 -21.33 0.68 -30.09
C GLY A 8 -20.29 0.51 -28.99
N GLY A 9 -20.48 1.28 -27.94
CA GLY A 9 -19.99 1.16 -26.59
C GLY A 9 -18.80 0.21 -26.36
N ALA A 10 -17.57 0.69 -26.57
CA ALA A 10 -16.43 0.12 -25.89
C ALA A 10 -16.72 0.26 -24.40
N GLY A 11 -17.06 -0.84 -23.74
CA GLY A 11 -17.39 -0.86 -22.32
C GLY A 11 -16.25 -0.23 -21.54
N ARG A 12 -16.52 0.91 -20.90
CA ARG A 12 -15.56 1.57 -20.02
C ARG A 12 -15.06 0.53 -19.04
N VAL A 13 -13.77 0.21 -19.11
CA VAL A 13 -13.15 -0.72 -18.16
C VAL A 13 -13.29 -0.09 -16.78
N SER A 14 -14.11 -0.71 -15.93
CA SER A 14 -14.36 -0.24 -14.58
C SER A 14 -13.09 -0.43 -13.73
N PHE A 15 -12.80 0.52 -12.84
CA PHE A 15 -11.71 0.39 -11.86
C PHE A 15 -11.82 -0.92 -11.06
N LEU A 16 -13.04 -1.41 -10.80
CA LEU A 16 -13.28 -2.70 -10.15
C LEU A 16 -12.76 -3.88 -10.98
N ALA A 17 -12.90 -3.85 -12.30
CA ALA A 17 -12.37 -4.91 -13.17
C ALA A 17 -10.84 -4.97 -13.09
N VAL A 18 -10.18 -3.81 -13.02
CA VAL A 18 -8.73 -3.70 -12.84
C VAL A 18 -8.32 -4.24 -11.47
N ALA A 19 -9.00 -3.80 -10.40
CA ALA A 19 -8.73 -4.26 -9.05
C ALA A 19 -8.89 -5.77 -8.89
N ILE A 20 -9.98 -6.34 -9.43
CA ILE A 20 -10.22 -7.79 -9.39
C ILE A 20 -9.16 -8.55 -10.19
N LYS A 21 -8.76 -8.04 -11.35
CA LYS A 21 -7.68 -8.65 -12.15
C LYS A 21 -6.38 -8.69 -11.36
N ASP A 22 -5.94 -7.56 -10.82
CA ASP A 22 -4.68 -7.47 -10.09
C ASP A 22 -4.71 -8.29 -8.79
N LEU A 23 -5.83 -8.28 -8.07
CA LEU A 23 -6.01 -9.12 -6.89
C LEU A 23 -5.94 -10.63 -7.22
N ARG A 24 -6.55 -11.05 -8.34
CA ARG A 24 -6.44 -12.44 -8.81
C ARG A 24 -5.02 -12.81 -9.19
N LEU A 25 -4.25 -11.90 -9.77
CA LEU A 25 -2.83 -12.13 -10.09
C LEU A 25 -2.02 -12.36 -8.81
N HIS A 26 -2.20 -11.52 -7.79
CA HIS A 26 -1.55 -11.70 -6.49
C HIS A 26 -1.99 -13.00 -5.80
N ALA A 27 -3.29 -13.30 -5.78
CA ALA A 27 -3.82 -14.51 -5.13
C ALA A 27 -3.37 -15.81 -5.82
N ARG A 28 -3.05 -15.79 -7.10
CA ARG A 28 -2.54 -16.95 -7.84
C ARG A 28 -1.06 -17.21 -7.57
N ASP A 29 -0.31 -16.18 -7.16
CA ASP A 29 1.09 -16.32 -6.75
C ASP A 29 1.21 -16.59 -5.25
N ALA A 30 0.71 -17.78 -4.84
CA ALA A 30 0.72 -18.17 -3.43
C ALA A 30 2.14 -18.19 -2.84
N ARG A 31 3.17 -18.42 -3.67
CA ARG A 31 4.58 -18.40 -3.24
C ARG A 31 4.99 -16.98 -2.85
N PHE A 32 4.61 -15.99 -3.65
CA PHE A 32 4.90 -14.60 -3.36
C PHE A 32 4.19 -14.14 -2.08
N VAL A 33 2.88 -14.43 -1.92
CA VAL A 33 2.13 -14.10 -0.71
C VAL A 33 2.78 -14.74 0.52
N ALA A 34 3.14 -16.03 0.44
CA ALA A 34 3.83 -16.71 1.52
C ALA A 34 5.20 -16.06 1.83
N THR A 35 5.97 -15.67 0.82
CA THR A 35 7.25 -14.96 1.01
C THR A 35 7.05 -13.62 1.72
N LEU A 36 6.03 -12.85 1.33
CA LEU A 36 5.68 -11.58 1.96
C LEU A 36 5.35 -11.74 3.44
N LEU A 37 4.53 -12.73 3.76
CA LEU A 37 4.13 -13.05 5.12
C LEU A 37 5.29 -13.54 5.97
N LEU A 38 6.08 -14.49 5.46
CA LEU A 38 7.26 -15.02 6.13
C LEU A 38 8.30 -13.94 6.37
N PHE A 39 8.54 -13.08 5.38
CA PHE A 39 9.45 -11.95 5.53
C PHE A 39 8.98 -10.99 6.63
N SER A 40 7.70 -10.59 6.60
CA SER A 40 7.13 -9.68 7.62
C SER A 40 7.17 -10.29 9.01
N ALA A 41 6.80 -11.57 9.15
CA ALA A 41 6.87 -12.28 10.42
C ALA A 41 8.31 -12.43 10.92
N SER A 42 9.26 -12.73 10.03
CA SER A 42 10.68 -12.81 10.37
C SER A 42 11.22 -11.47 10.85
N LEU A 43 10.81 -10.36 10.23
CA LEU A 43 11.22 -9.03 10.65
C LEU A 43 10.70 -8.70 12.05
N VAL A 44 9.42 -9.01 12.33
CA VAL A 44 8.85 -8.85 13.68
C VAL A 44 9.62 -9.68 14.69
N LEU A 45 9.90 -10.95 14.37
CA LEU A 45 10.66 -11.85 15.27
C LEU A 45 12.07 -11.31 15.52
N ILE A 46 12.80 -10.91 14.49
CA ILE A 46 14.17 -10.39 14.61
C ILE A 46 14.17 -9.13 15.47
N LEU A 47 13.26 -8.20 15.22
CA LEU A 47 13.21 -6.95 15.99
C LEU A 47 12.75 -7.18 17.43
N SER A 48 11.81 -8.11 17.68
CA SER A 48 11.41 -8.45 19.05
C SER A 48 12.57 -9.04 19.86
N VAL A 49 13.39 -9.90 19.24
CA VAL A 49 14.61 -10.45 19.88
C VAL A 49 15.69 -9.38 20.03
N ALA A 50 15.86 -8.49 19.03
CA ALA A 50 16.88 -7.44 19.04
C ALA A 50 16.63 -6.40 20.11
N PHE A 51 15.39 -6.00 20.33
CA PHE A 51 15.01 -5.12 21.45
C PHE A 51 15.14 -5.83 22.79
N GLY A 52 14.97 -7.17 22.82
CA GLY A 52 15.29 -8.06 23.94
C GLY A 52 14.48 -7.81 25.21
N PRO A 53 14.91 -8.39 26.36
CA PRO A 53 14.20 -8.24 27.64
C PRO A 53 14.31 -6.84 28.25
N ILE A 54 14.89 -5.88 27.54
CA ILE A 54 15.09 -4.50 27.97
C ILE A 54 14.04 -3.59 27.30
N PHE A 55 12.84 -4.09 27.09
CA PHE A 55 11.73 -3.24 26.64
C PHE A 55 11.52 -2.11 27.64
N ARG A 56 11.89 -0.90 27.25
CA ARG A 56 11.59 0.30 28.03
C ARG A 56 10.18 0.80 27.75
N ASP A 57 9.70 0.59 26.53
CA ASP A 57 8.39 0.99 26.05
C ASP A 57 7.91 -0.02 25.00
N PRO A 58 7.31 -1.16 25.41
CA PRO A 58 6.86 -2.21 24.49
C PRO A 58 5.88 -1.70 23.43
N ALA A 59 5.00 -0.76 23.77
CA ALA A 59 4.03 -0.18 22.86
C ALA A 59 4.72 0.62 21.73
N ARG A 60 5.79 1.35 22.06
CA ARG A 60 6.57 2.11 21.08
C ARG A 60 7.34 1.20 20.13
N GLU A 61 8.00 0.20 20.69
CA GLU A 61 8.83 -0.73 19.94
C GLU A 61 7.96 -1.62 19.04
N ALA A 62 6.81 -2.08 19.55
CA ALA A 62 5.82 -2.81 18.78
C ALA A 62 5.25 -1.97 17.61
N SER A 63 4.87 -0.70 17.87
CA SER A 63 4.33 0.16 16.83
C SER A 63 5.36 0.44 15.73
N ALA A 64 6.61 0.72 16.09
CA ALA A 64 7.68 0.90 15.13
C ALA A 64 7.94 -0.36 14.30
N THR A 65 7.95 -1.53 14.95
CA THR A 65 8.14 -2.83 14.29
C THR A 65 7.02 -3.17 13.32
N LEU A 66 5.76 -2.99 13.75
CA LEU A 66 4.58 -3.25 12.92
C LEU A 66 4.62 -2.43 11.61
N TRP A 67 4.86 -1.14 11.72
CA TRP A 67 4.90 -0.26 10.57
C TRP A 67 6.15 -0.44 9.70
N ALA A 68 7.30 -0.80 10.29
CA ALA A 68 8.48 -1.18 9.53
C ALA A 68 8.23 -2.46 8.72
N ALA A 69 7.64 -3.49 9.34
CA ALA A 69 7.29 -4.74 8.64
C ALA A 69 6.33 -4.48 7.47
N LEU A 70 5.32 -3.64 7.69
CA LEU A 70 4.36 -3.26 6.63
C LEU A 70 5.04 -2.48 5.50
N PHE A 71 5.99 -1.61 5.82
CA PHE A 71 6.74 -0.88 4.79
C PHE A 71 7.51 -1.80 3.87
N PHE A 72 8.34 -2.64 4.41
CA PHE A 72 9.15 -3.53 3.61
C PHE A 72 8.29 -4.52 2.81
N ALA A 73 7.22 -5.03 3.43
CA ALA A 73 6.23 -5.83 2.72
C ALA A 73 5.60 -5.06 1.54
N GLY A 74 5.30 -3.79 1.74
CA GLY A 74 4.74 -2.94 0.70
C GLY A 74 5.69 -2.69 -0.47
N VAL A 75 6.98 -2.42 -0.19
CA VAL A 75 8.00 -2.29 -1.25
C VAL A 75 8.08 -3.56 -2.08
N LEU A 76 8.17 -4.73 -1.42
CA LEU A 76 8.20 -6.02 -2.11
C LEU A 76 6.91 -6.26 -2.91
N GLY A 77 5.75 -5.91 -2.35
CA GLY A 77 4.45 -6.04 -3.01
C GLY A 77 4.34 -5.21 -4.28
N LEU A 78 4.75 -3.93 -4.21
CA LEU A 78 4.74 -3.02 -5.35
C LEU A 78 5.71 -3.45 -6.45
N THR A 79 6.92 -3.87 -6.08
CA THR A 79 7.93 -4.38 -7.02
C THR A 79 7.38 -5.60 -7.77
N ARG A 80 6.82 -6.57 -7.06
CA ARG A 80 6.23 -7.76 -7.69
C ARG A 80 5.04 -7.44 -8.58
N SER A 81 4.22 -6.47 -8.18
CA SER A 81 3.10 -6.01 -9.01
C SER A 81 3.57 -5.47 -10.35
N LEU A 82 4.68 -4.72 -10.38
CA LEU A 82 5.32 -4.24 -11.61
C LEU A 82 5.86 -5.39 -12.45
N ASP A 83 6.46 -6.42 -11.84
CA ASP A 83 6.98 -7.58 -12.55
C ASP A 83 5.87 -8.37 -13.24
N LEU A 84 4.82 -8.69 -12.49
CA LEU A 84 3.65 -9.41 -13.03
C LEU A 84 2.99 -8.66 -14.21
N GLU A 85 2.96 -7.34 -14.14
CA GLU A 85 2.43 -6.52 -15.22
C GLU A 85 3.32 -6.57 -16.46
N SER A 86 4.65 -6.52 -16.29
CA SER A 86 5.59 -6.61 -17.39
C SER A 86 5.61 -8.02 -18.02
N GLU A 87 5.54 -9.08 -17.23
CA GLU A 87 5.50 -10.47 -17.69
C GLU A 87 4.21 -10.79 -18.47
N SER A 88 3.08 -10.21 -18.06
CA SER A 88 1.76 -10.48 -18.66
C SER A 88 1.43 -9.63 -19.90
N GLY A 89 2.26 -8.64 -20.24
CA GLY A 89 1.93 -7.64 -21.28
C GLY A 89 0.66 -6.83 -20.94
N GLY A 90 0.23 -6.89 -19.68
CA GLY A 90 -1.05 -6.34 -19.22
C GLY A 90 -1.15 -4.82 -19.32
N GLY A 91 -0.01 -4.11 -19.31
CA GLY A 91 0.06 -2.67 -19.49
C GLY A 91 -0.38 -2.24 -20.89
N ASP A 92 0.16 -2.90 -21.92
CA ASP A 92 -0.15 -2.60 -23.32
C ASP A 92 -1.59 -3.04 -23.68
N ALA A 93 -2.02 -4.19 -23.19
CA ALA A 93 -3.38 -4.65 -23.38
C ALA A 93 -4.42 -3.67 -22.79
N MET A 94 -4.16 -3.07 -21.63
CA MET A 94 -5.05 -2.08 -21.02
C MET A 94 -5.12 -0.77 -21.83
N ARG A 95 -4.03 -0.32 -22.41
CA ARG A 95 -3.99 0.87 -23.29
C ARG A 95 -4.86 0.67 -24.52
N LEU A 96 -4.81 -0.50 -25.13
CA LEU A 96 -5.61 -0.84 -26.31
C LEU A 96 -7.13 -0.86 -26.03
N THR A 97 -7.54 -0.96 -24.76
CA THR A 97 -8.99 -0.94 -24.41
C THR A 97 -9.59 0.46 -24.31
N GLY A 98 -8.78 1.54 -24.42
CA GLY A 98 -9.25 2.93 -24.23
C GLY A 98 -9.79 3.19 -22.82
N ALA A 99 -9.28 2.45 -21.83
CA ALA A 99 -9.65 2.63 -20.43
C ALA A 99 -9.17 3.99 -19.92
N ASP A 100 -9.99 4.64 -19.08
CA ASP A 100 -9.63 5.87 -18.39
C ASP A 100 -8.36 5.63 -17.51
N PRO A 101 -7.29 6.41 -17.73
CA PRO A 101 -6.05 6.28 -16.99
C PRO A 101 -6.24 6.32 -15.47
N TYR A 102 -7.09 7.21 -14.99
CA TYR A 102 -7.36 7.34 -13.57
C TYR A 102 -8.12 6.13 -13.00
N ALA A 103 -9.02 5.54 -13.78
CA ALA A 103 -9.70 4.30 -13.38
C ALA A 103 -8.71 3.13 -13.25
N ILE A 104 -7.67 3.07 -14.09
CA ILE A 104 -6.58 2.09 -13.98
C ILE A 104 -5.80 2.31 -12.69
N TYR A 105 -5.42 3.56 -12.41
CA TYR A 105 -4.72 3.91 -11.17
C TYR A 105 -5.52 3.53 -9.93
N LEU A 106 -6.80 3.92 -9.85
CA LEU A 106 -7.67 3.58 -8.72
C LEU A 106 -7.81 2.07 -8.54
N GLY A 107 -7.98 1.31 -9.63
CA GLY A 107 -8.07 -0.14 -9.56
C GLY A 107 -6.82 -0.78 -8.98
N LYS A 108 -5.63 -0.32 -9.38
CA LYS A 108 -4.33 -0.78 -8.84
C LYS A 108 -4.15 -0.38 -7.37
N THR A 109 -4.52 0.86 -7.04
CA THR A 109 -4.46 1.34 -5.66
C THR A 109 -5.34 0.49 -4.74
N VAL A 110 -6.57 0.17 -5.15
CA VAL A 110 -7.47 -0.72 -4.39
C VAL A 110 -6.88 -2.12 -4.23
N ALA A 111 -6.30 -2.70 -5.28
CA ALA A 111 -5.64 -4.01 -5.18
C ALA A 111 -4.48 -4.00 -4.18
N ASN A 112 -3.65 -2.94 -4.19
CA ASN A 112 -2.55 -2.76 -3.26
C ASN A 112 -3.05 -2.52 -1.82
N VAL A 113 -4.13 -1.77 -1.62
CA VAL A 113 -4.78 -1.58 -0.31
C VAL A 113 -5.22 -2.94 0.26
N LEU A 114 -5.85 -3.78 -0.56
CA LEU A 114 -6.31 -5.10 -0.10
C LEU A 114 -5.14 -6.03 0.23
N LEU A 115 -4.08 -6.01 -0.57
CA LEU A 115 -2.88 -6.80 -0.31
C LEU A 115 -2.20 -6.37 0.99
N LEU A 116 -1.93 -5.07 1.16
CA LEU A 116 -1.27 -4.54 2.35
C LEU A 116 -2.15 -4.63 3.59
N GLY A 117 -3.46 -4.46 3.43
CA GLY A 117 -4.43 -4.67 4.50
C GLY A 117 -4.41 -6.12 5.00
N ALA A 118 -4.34 -7.09 4.10
CA ALA A 118 -4.20 -8.50 4.46
C ALA A 118 -2.88 -8.77 5.21
N VAL A 119 -1.76 -8.19 4.74
CA VAL A 119 -0.46 -8.27 5.45
C VAL A 119 -0.57 -7.66 6.84
N PHE A 120 -1.16 -6.48 6.97
CA PHE A 120 -1.35 -5.81 8.26
C PHE A 120 -2.14 -6.70 9.24
N LEU A 121 -3.27 -7.26 8.78
CA LEU A 121 -4.11 -8.12 9.62
C LEU A 121 -3.41 -9.39 10.10
N LEU A 122 -2.41 -9.87 9.36
CA LEU A 122 -1.60 -11.03 9.77
C LEU A 122 -0.43 -10.63 10.67
N VAL A 123 0.21 -9.50 10.39
CA VAL A 123 1.36 -9.02 11.17
C VAL A 123 0.94 -8.44 12.51
N LEU A 124 -0.25 -7.83 12.59
CA LEU A 124 -0.78 -7.25 13.82
C LEU A 124 -0.81 -8.23 15.01
N PRO A 125 -1.46 -9.41 14.92
CA PRO A 125 -1.49 -10.37 16.02
C PRO A 125 -0.10 -10.92 16.36
N ILE A 126 0.75 -11.14 15.36
CA ILE A 126 2.13 -11.58 15.59
C ILE A 126 2.87 -10.53 16.43
N THR A 127 2.80 -9.27 16.03
CA THR A 127 3.45 -8.17 16.78
C THR A 127 2.87 -8.06 18.19
N SER A 128 1.54 -8.14 18.34
CA SER A 128 0.89 -8.07 19.64
C SER A 128 1.36 -9.15 20.62
N VAL A 129 1.53 -10.38 20.12
CA VAL A 129 2.00 -11.51 20.94
C VAL A 129 3.48 -11.36 21.31
N PHE A 130 4.35 -11.00 20.35
CA PHE A 130 5.78 -10.92 20.61
C PHE A 130 6.20 -9.75 21.50
N PHE A 131 5.45 -8.66 21.49
CA PHE A 131 5.74 -7.48 22.33
C PHE A 131 4.85 -7.38 23.57
N ASP A 132 3.96 -8.37 23.78
CA ASP A 132 2.98 -8.37 24.88
C ASP A 132 2.15 -7.08 24.92
N VAL A 133 1.72 -6.62 23.76
CA VAL A 133 0.84 -5.47 23.58
C VAL A 133 -0.45 -5.91 22.95
N GLY A 134 -1.58 -5.42 23.42
CA GLY A 134 -2.86 -5.70 22.79
C GLY A 134 -4.01 -5.50 23.77
N ASP A 135 -4.82 -4.51 23.48
CA ASP A 135 -6.16 -4.37 24.06
C ASP A 135 -7.17 -4.43 22.90
N LEU A 136 -8.09 -5.38 22.97
CA LEU A 136 -9.15 -5.51 21.98
C LEU A 136 -10.06 -4.28 21.90
N ARG A 137 -10.09 -3.45 22.94
CA ARG A 137 -10.86 -2.21 22.97
C ARG A 137 -10.34 -1.18 21.98
N VAL A 138 -9.03 -1.16 21.74
CA VAL A 138 -8.40 -0.23 20.79
C VAL A 138 -8.37 -0.77 19.35
N LEU A 139 -8.77 -2.02 19.14
CA LEU A 139 -8.73 -2.66 17.82
C LEU A 139 -9.48 -1.88 16.72
N PRO A 140 -10.70 -1.34 16.94
CA PRO A 140 -11.36 -0.54 15.91
C PRO A 140 -10.58 0.72 15.53
N ALA A 141 -9.95 1.40 16.49
CA ALA A 141 -9.12 2.56 16.25
C ALA A 141 -7.82 2.19 15.51
N LEU A 142 -7.19 1.06 15.88
CA LEU A 142 -6.02 0.51 15.17
C LEU A 142 -6.34 0.19 13.71
N LEU A 143 -7.49 -0.41 13.44
CA LEU A 143 -7.93 -0.66 12.06
C LEU A 143 -8.18 0.64 11.29
N GLY A 144 -8.67 1.69 11.95
CA GLY A 144 -8.80 3.03 11.35
C GLY A 144 -7.45 3.63 10.97
N VAL A 145 -6.45 3.54 11.85
CA VAL A 145 -5.07 3.98 11.56
C VAL A 145 -4.45 3.14 10.44
N ALA A 146 -4.69 1.83 10.48
CA ALA A 146 -4.24 0.92 9.43
C ALA A 146 -4.83 1.28 8.07
N ALA A 147 -6.13 1.59 8.02
CA ALA A 147 -6.78 2.00 6.78
C ALA A 147 -6.14 3.26 6.19
N LEU A 148 -5.90 4.31 7.01
CA LEU A 148 -5.18 5.51 6.56
C LEU A 148 -3.77 5.15 6.09
N GLY A 149 -2.96 4.50 6.91
CA GLY A 149 -1.57 4.18 6.55
C GLY A 149 -1.45 3.33 5.29
N VAL A 150 -2.34 2.35 5.12
CA VAL A 150 -2.36 1.45 3.95
C VAL A 150 -2.86 2.18 2.69
N VAL A 151 -3.89 3.03 2.81
CA VAL A 151 -4.40 3.83 1.68
C VAL A 151 -3.33 4.80 1.19
N GLY A 152 -2.70 5.54 2.09
CA GLY A 152 -1.63 6.46 1.72
C GLY A 152 -0.43 5.73 1.10
N TYR A 153 -0.02 4.61 1.69
CA TYR A 153 1.04 3.78 1.12
C TYR A 153 0.70 3.33 -0.30
N ALA A 154 -0.50 2.79 -0.52
CA ALA A 154 -0.92 2.30 -1.82
C ALA A 154 -1.07 3.44 -2.84
N ALA A 155 -1.56 4.61 -2.43
CA ALA A 155 -1.71 5.77 -3.31
C ALA A 155 -0.35 6.26 -3.84
N TRP A 156 0.60 6.56 -2.95
CA TRP A 156 1.95 6.98 -3.32
C TRP A 156 2.72 5.87 -4.05
N GLY A 157 2.61 4.63 -3.56
CA GLY A 157 3.29 3.48 -4.14
C GLY A 157 2.84 3.20 -5.57
N THR A 158 1.55 3.22 -5.84
CA THR A 158 1.00 3.01 -7.19
C THR A 158 1.40 4.14 -8.14
N LEU A 159 1.42 5.39 -7.66
CA LEU A 159 1.87 6.54 -8.44
C LEU A 159 3.35 6.40 -8.84
N PHE A 160 4.22 6.13 -7.87
CA PHE A 160 5.66 5.99 -8.15
C PHE A 160 5.98 4.72 -8.93
N ALA A 161 5.23 3.64 -8.75
CA ALA A 161 5.35 2.47 -9.59
C ALA A 161 5.03 2.77 -11.06
N ALA A 162 4.03 3.63 -11.32
CA ALA A 162 3.72 4.07 -12.67
C ALA A 162 4.84 4.96 -13.26
N LEU A 163 5.41 5.88 -12.48
CA LEU A 163 6.53 6.74 -12.89
C LEU A 163 7.82 5.94 -13.16
N ALA A 164 8.06 4.89 -12.39
CA ALA A 164 9.24 4.03 -12.55
C ALA A 164 9.13 3.04 -13.72
N ARG A 165 7.96 2.94 -14.36
CA ARG A 165 7.71 2.01 -15.47
C ARG A 165 8.65 2.33 -16.64
N GLY A 166 9.26 1.29 -17.22
CA GLY A 166 10.19 1.43 -18.34
C GLY A 166 11.62 1.86 -17.99
N LEU A 167 11.91 2.17 -16.72
CA LEU A 167 13.26 2.55 -16.29
C LEU A 167 14.06 1.33 -15.87
N LYS A 168 15.37 1.29 -16.24
CA LYS A 168 16.26 0.17 -15.93
C LYS A 168 16.50 -0.03 -14.43
N ALA A 169 16.42 1.05 -13.62
CA ALA A 169 16.62 1.04 -12.18
C ALA A 169 15.30 1.24 -11.39
N ARG A 170 14.20 0.72 -11.92
CA ARG A 170 12.84 0.96 -11.39
C ARG A 170 12.69 0.67 -9.90
N GLU A 171 13.31 -0.40 -9.40
CA GLU A 171 13.23 -0.80 -7.98
C GLU A 171 13.90 0.20 -7.05
N LEU A 172 15.07 0.69 -7.43
CA LEU A 172 15.79 1.70 -6.68
C LEU A 172 15.05 3.03 -6.68
N LEU A 173 14.54 3.45 -7.85
CA LEU A 173 13.77 4.68 -7.98
C LEU A 173 12.47 4.63 -7.18
N LEU A 174 11.76 3.50 -7.23
CA LEU A 174 10.56 3.28 -6.43
C LEU A 174 10.86 3.48 -4.94
N SER A 175 11.88 2.81 -4.42
CA SER A 175 12.25 2.89 -3.01
C SER A 175 12.69 4.30 -2.61
N VAL A 176 13.51 4.97 -3.43
CA VAL A 176 14.04 6.31 -3.16
C VAL A 176 12.94 7.39 -3.16
N LEU A 177 11.97 7.30 -4.08
CA LEU A 177 10.85 8.25 -4.15
C LEU A 177 9.78 7.97 -3.09
N LEU A 178 9.53 6.68 -2.83
CA LEU A 178 8.49 6.26 -1.90
C LEU A 178 8.84 6.63 -0.46
N PHE A 179 10.11 6.44 -0.05
CA PHE A 179 10.54 6.66 1.32
C PHE A 179 10.21 8.06 1.85
N PRO A 180 10.66 9.17 1.22
CA PRO A 180 10.36 10.51 1.72
C PRO A 180 8.87 10.85 1.73
N SER A 181 8.11 10.37 0.73
CA SER A 181 6.68 10.64 0.62
C SER A 181 5.86 9.93 1.68
N LEU A 182 6.34 8.79 2.18
CA LEU A 182 5.68 8.03 3.24
C LEU A 182 6.07 8.47 4.66
N VAL A 183 7.13 9.25 4.83
CA VAL A 183 7.59 9.72 6.16
C VAL A 183 6.46 10.33 6.99
N PRO A 184 5.64 11.29 6.51
CA PRO A 184 4.57 11.86 7.31
C PRO A 184 3.50 10.84 7.71
N ILE A 185 3.16 9.91 6.81
CA ILE A 185 2.21 8.83 7.08
C ILE A 185 2.76 7.91 8.17
N TRP A 186 4.03 7.55 8.08
CA TRP A 186 4.66 6.62 9.01
C TRP A 186 4.86 7.18 10.40
N ILE A 187 5.35 8.40 10.49
CA ILE A 187 5.48 9.06 11.79
C ILE A 187 4.11 9.14 12.46
N GLY A 188 3.07 9.50 11.69
CA GLY A 188 1.70 9.52 12.17
C GLY A 188 1.22 8.14 12.63
N ALA A 189 1.38 7.15 11.79
CA ALA A 189 0.93 5.78 12.05
C ALA A 189 1.61 5.17 13.29
N VAL A 190 2.93 5.31 13.42
CA VAL A 190 3.68 4.86 14.61
C VAL A 190 3.22 5.57 15.87
N LYS A 191 3.09 6.91 15.82
CA LYS A 191 2.67 7.70 17.00
C LYS A 191 1.25 7.37 17.44
N VAL A 192 0.32 7.25 16.50
CA VAL A 192 -1.08 6.94 16.83
C VAL A 192 -1.22 5.51 17.34
N THR A 193 -0.53 4.55 16.73
CA THR A 193 -0.52 3.16 17.20
C THR A 193 0.11 3.05 18.58
N HIS A 194 1.22 3.76 18.84
CA HIS A 194 1.84 3.82 20.14
C HIS A 194 0.89 4.36 21.22
N SER A 195 0.23 5.50 20.97
CA SER A 195 -0.71 6.10 21.92
C SER A 195 -1.92 5.18 22.20
N LEU A 196 -2.40 4.45 21.19
CA LEU A 196 -3.47 3.47 21.36
C LEU A 196 -3.04 2.29 22.26
N TRP A 197 -1.83 1.77 22.08
CA TRP A 197 -1.34 0.65 22.89
C TRP A 197 -0.89 1.07 24.28
N ALA A 198 -0.31 2.28 24.45
CA ALA A 198 0.18 2.78 25.72
C ALA A 198 -0.91 3.41 26.59
N GLU A 199 -1.82 4.17 25.98
CA GLU A 199 -2.76 5.05 26.70
C GLU A 199 -4.23 4.72 26.41
N GLY A 200 -4.51 3.88 25.40
CA GLY A 200 -5.86 3.53 24.98
C GLY A 200 -6.62 4.64 24.27
N THR A 201 -5.95 5.75 23.91
CA THR A 201 -6.57 6.93 23.31
C THR A 201 -5.74 7.53 22.19
N VAL A 202 -6.38 8.31 21.31
CA VAL A 202 -5.73 9.05 20.22
C VAL A 202 -5.62 10.55 20.51
N GLU A 203 -6.22 11.04 21.58
CA GLU A 203 -6.31 12.48 21.87
C GLU A 203 -4.94 13.19 21.88
N PRO A 204 -3.87 12.65 22.50
CA PRO A 204 -2.57 13.34 22.52
C PRO A 204 -1.93 13.46 21.13
N VAL A 205 -2.34 12.63 20.17
CA VAL A 205 -1.72 12.49 18.85
C VAL A 205 -2.69 12.75 17.70
N ARG A 206 -3.85 13.32 17.98
CA ARG A 206 -4.94 13.55 17.00
C ARG A 206 -4.50 14.31 15.76
N ASP A 207 -3.56 15.23 15.88
CA ASP A 207 -3.07 16.00 14.74
C ASP A 207 -2.30 15.14 13.74
N TRP A 208 -1.69 14.05 14.18
CA TRP A 208 -1.03 13.10 13.27
C TRP A 208 -2.00 12.36 12.37
N ILE A 209 -3.23 12.11 12.83
CA ILE A 209 -4.31 11.55 11.99
C ILE A 209 -4.64 12.51 10.86
N LYS A 210 -4.68 13.81 11.13
CA LYS A 210 -4.89 14.85 10.10
C LYS A 210 -3.72 14.88 9.10
N VAL A 211 -2.48 14.79 9.59
CA VAL A 211 -1.29 14.75 8.73
C VAL A 211 -1.34 13.54 7.80
N MET A 212 -1.68 12.37 8.30
CA MET A 212 -1.87 11.16 7.48
C MET A 212 -2.96 11.38 6.41
N ALA A 213 -4.14 11.85 6.82
CA ALA A 213 -5.25 12.08 5.91
C ALA A 213 -4.92 13.11 4.82
N VAL A 214 -4.22 14.20 5.17
CA VAL A 214 -3.75 15.20 4.20
C VAL A 214 -2.75 14.59 3.23
N SER A 215 -1.82 13.77 3.71
CA SER A 215 -0.86 13.08 2.86
C SER A 215 -1.54 12.10 1.88
N ASP A 216 -2.58 11.39 2.33
CA ASP A 216 -3.38 10.48 1.50
C ASP A 216 -4.10 11.25 0.39
N VAL A 217 -4.75 12.35 0.75
CA VAL A 217 -5.45 13.23 -0.22
C VAL A 217 -4.46 13.81 -1.23
N LEU A 218 -3.27 14.24 -0.78
CA LEU A 218 -2.22 14.74 -1.68
C LEU A 218 -1.75 13.66 -2.65
N GLY A 219 -1.51 12.44 -2.18
CA GLY A 219 -1.10 11.31 -3.02
C GLY A 219 -2.15 10.99 -4.10
N LEU A 220 -3.42 10.93 -3.71
CA LEU A 220 -4.54 10.68 -4.64
C LEU A 220 -4.74 11.84 -5.62
N ALA A 221 -4.64 13.09 -5.17
CA ALA A 221 -4.79 14.27 -6.01
C ALA A 221 -3.64 14.40 -7.04
N LEU A 222 -2.40 14.20 -6.59
CA LEU A 222 -1.25 14.19 -7.50
C LEU A 222 -1.36 13.06 -8.53
N ALA A 223 -1.83 11.90 -8.12
CA ALA A 223 -2.05 10.79 -9.05
C ALA A 223 -3.14 11.13 -10.08
N ALA A 224 -4.23 11.76 -9.67
CA ALA A 224 -5.28 12.19 -10.60
C ALA A 224 -4.74 13.17 -11.66
N PHE A 225 -3.83 14.07 -11.25
CA PHE A 225 -3.25 15.06 -12.15
C PHE A 225 -2.14 14.49 -13.04
N LEU A 226 -1.29 13.63 -12.51
CA LEU A 226 -0.09 13.15 -13.22
C LEU A 226 -0.35 11.88 -14.05
N TYR A 227 -1.38 11.09 -13.72
CA TYR A 227 -1.54 9.77 -14.33
C TYR A 227 -1.92 9.85 -15.82
N GLU A 228 -2.66 10.88 -16.23
CA GLU A 228 -2.92 11.17 -17.64
C GLU A 228 -1.61 11.46 -18.38
N TRP A 229 -0.79 12.33 -17.83
CA TRP A 229 0.53 12.68 -18.39
C TRP A 229 1.50 11.50 -18.48
N ILE A 230 1.49 10.62 -17.48
CA ILE A 230 2.34 9.42 -17.45
C ILE A 230 1.98 8.46 -18.58
N GLN A 231 0.70 8.35 -18.92
CA GLN A 231 0.27 7.48 -20.00
C GLN A 231 0.59 8.06 -21.38
N GLU A 232 0.42 9.36 -21.58
CA GLU A 232 0.76 10.03 -22.84
C GLU A 232 2.28 10.02 -23.12
N ALA A 233 3.11 10.23 -22.09
CA ALA A 233 4.57 10.24 -22.23
C ALA A 233 5.19 8.86 -22.49
N SER A 234 4.41 7.80 -22.40
CA SER A 234 4.87 6.42 -22.64
C SER A 234 4.47 5.89 -24.03
N GLU A 235 3.93 6.77 -24.90
CA GLU A 235 3.71 6.56 -26.33
C GLU A 235 4.94 7.02 -27.15
#